data_3acafef9c20349b19d11e2eb26f0c6d9
#
_entry.id   3acafef9c20349b19d11e2eb26f0c6d9
#
_cell.length_a   1.000
_cell.length_b   1.000
_cell.length_c   1.000
_cell.angle_alpha   90.00
_cell.angle_beta   90.00
_cell.angle_gamma   90.00
#
_symmetry.space_group_name_H-M   'P 1'
#
loop_
_entity.id
_entity.type
_entity.pdbx_description
1 polymer ?
#
loop_
_entity_poly.entity_id
_entity_poly.type
_entity_poly.pdbx_seq_one_letter_code
_entity_poly.pdbx_strand_id
1 'polypeptide(L)'
;VNFNATNCTSMGSYDYPVFKYCSNLSTLNIGENVTNIPEYAFYKCSGLNKIISLNPTPPTCASDTTFYSTNYTEATLYVPKDSYAKYFIDGVWGKFTNIVKIETLVSSIKLNTTSIQLDKSAVYTLSATINPTDATITDIIWTSSNPQVATVDQSGMVTALSEGIAIITATTIDGSDVSASCNVAV
;
A
#
# COMPACT_ATOMS: atom_id res chain seq x y z
N VAL A 1 4.69 2.26 -0.15
CA VAL A 1 4.19 3.57 -0.63
C VAL A 1 2.83 3.40 -1.24
N ASN A 2 1.88 4.25 -0.87
CA ASN A 2 0.56 4.34 -1.51
C ASN A 2 0.59 5.50 -2.50
N PHE A 3 0.41 5.20 -3.78
CA PHE A 3 0.35 6.17 -4.85
C PHE A 3 -1.07 6.20 -5.43
N ASN A 4 -1.81 7.27 -5.15
CA ASN A 4 -3.21 7.45 -5.57
C ASN A 4 -3.45 8.82 -6.22
N ALA A 5 -2.48 9.35 -6.93
CA ALA A 5 -2.60 10.62 -7.62
C ALA A 5 -3.22 10.42 -9.01
N THR A 6 -4.44 10.88 -9.21
CA THR A 6 -5.20 10.71 -10.47
C THR A 6 -4.60 11.47 -11.65
N ASN A 7 -4.01 12.63 -11.39
CA ASN A 7 -3.47 13.55 -12.42
C ASN A 7 -1.98 13.83 -12.21
N CYS A 8 -1.22 12.85 -11.72
CA CYS A 8 0.21 13.04 -11.57
C CYS A 8 0.91 12.96 -12.93
N THR A 9 1.38 14.09 -13.41
CA THR A 9 2.12 14.19 -14.68
C THR A 9 3.64 14.17 -14.49
N SER A 10 4.12 14.35 -13.24
CA SER A 10 5.54 14.34 -12.92
C SER A 10 5.78 13.89 -11.47
N MET A 11 6.73 12.98 -11.27
CA MET A 11 7.26 12.60 -9.95
C MET A 11 8.76 12.93 -9.89
N GLY A 12 9.10 14.15 -10.23
CA GLY A 12 10.47 14.60 -10.37
C GLY A 12 11.03 14.45 -11.80
N SER A 13 12.34 14.60 -11.94
CA SER A 13 13.07 14.44 -13.19
C SER A 13 14.12 13.33 -13.05
N TYR A 14 14.86 13.07 -14.14
CA TYR A 14 16.02 12.17 -14.06
C TYR A 14 16.99 12.55 -12.93
N ASP A 15 17.24 13.84 -12.74
CA ASP A 15 18.16 14.34 -11.71
C ASP A 15 17.50 14.39 -10.31
N TYR A 16 16.18 14.62 -10.25
CA TYR A 16 15.42 14.83 -9.00
C TYR A 16 14.12 14.00 -8.94
N PRO A 17 14.15 12.68 -9.16
CA PRO A 17 12.95 11.86 -9.04
C PRO A 17 12.61 11.61 -7.55
N VAL A 18 11.29 11.57 -7.25
CA VAL A 18 10.78 11.55 -5.85
C VAL A 18 11.21 10.30 -5.08
N PHE A 19 11.19 9.11 -5.70
CA PHE A 19 11.53 7.84 -5.04
C PHE A 19 12.84 7.19 -5.57
N LYS A 20 13.68 7.97 -6.26
CA LYS A 20 14.97 7.47 -6.76
C LYS A 20 15.83 6.92 -5.62
N TYR A 21 16.41 5.73 -5.83
CA TYR A 21 17.27 5.05 -4.87
C TYR A 21 16.60 4.66 -3.54
N CYS A 22 15.27 4.63 -3.47
CA CYS A 22 14.55 4.09 -2.31
C CYS A 22 14.70 2.56 -2.26
N SER A 23 15.91 2.07 -2.00
CA SER A 23 16.22 0.62 -2.00
C SER A 23 15.46 -0.18 -0.93
N ASN A 24 14.98 0.49 0.13
CA ASN A 24 14.15 -0.12 1.18
C ASN A 24 12.65 -0.10 0.86
N LEU A 25 12.24 0.49 -0.27
CA LEU A 25 10.86 0.45 -0.72
C LEU A 25 10.53 -0.97 -1.19
N SER A 26 9.77 -1.72 -0.40
CA SER A 26 9.41 -3.11 -0.69
C SER A 26 8.03 -3.25 -1.33
N THR A 27 7.08 -2.37 -1.00
CA THR A 27 5.70 -2.44 -1.48
C THR A 27 5.26 -1.11 -2.08
N LEU A 28 4.61 -1.19 -3.25
CA LEU A 28 3.98 -0.06 -3.94
C LEU A 28 2.51 -0.38 -4.18
N ASN A 29 1.62 0.48 -3.67
CA ASN A 29 0.19 0.42 -3.96
C ASN A 29 -0.17 1.57 -4.91
N ILE A 30 -0.78 1.24 -6.04
CA ILE A 30 -1.23 2.16 -7.07
C ILE A 30 -2.75 2.13 -7.08
N GLY A 31 -3.38 3.26 -6.78
CA GLY A 31 -4.82 3.41 -6.72
C GLY A 31 -5.51 3.22 -8.08
N GLU A 32 -6.78 2.91 -8.05
CA GLU A 32 -7.60 2.60 -9.22
C GLU A 32 -7.70 3.74 -10.26
N ASN A 33 -7.54 4.99 -9.81
CA ASN A 33 -7.67 6.18 -10.66
C ASN A 33 -6.32 6.71 -11.19
N VAL A 34 -5.21 6.04 -10.91
CA VAL A 34 -3.89 6.42 -11.43
C VAL A 34 -3.81 6.05 -12.90
N THR A 35 -3.72 7.03 -13.78
CA THR A 35 -3.66 6.82 -15.25
C THR A 35 -2.25 6.91 -15.82
N ASN A 36 -1.33 7.54 -15.11
CA ASN A 36 0.05 7.75 -15.57
C ASN A 36 1.04 7.63 -14.43
N ILE A 37 2.17 6.98 -14.70
CA ILE A 37 3.33 6.92 -13.83
C ILE A 37 4.50 7.56 -14.57
N PRO A 38 5.02 8.69 -14.07
CA PRO A 38 6.08 9.42 -14.75
C PRO A 38 7.38 8.63 -14.89
N GLU A 39 8.18 9.07 -15.83
CA GLU A 39 9.53 8.54 -16.04
C GLU A 39 10.38 8.67 -14.75
N TYR A 40 11.19 7.67 -14.48
CA TYR A 40 12.05 7.56 -13.28
C TYR A 40 11.32 7.53 -11.93
N ALA A 41 10.00 7.45 -11.88
CA ALA A 41 9.22 7.52 -10.62
C ALA A 41 9.76 6.55 -9.54
N PHE A 42 10.10 5.33 -9.93
CA PHE A 42 10.62 4.27 -9.05
C PHE A 42 12.01 3.78 -9.49
N TYR A 43 12.80 4.67 -10.10
CA TYR A 43 14.13 4.35 -10.58
C TYR A 43 15.06 3.88 -9.47
N LYS A 44 15.67 2.70 -9.65
CA LYS A 44 16.55 2.07 -8.65
C LYS A 44 15.93 1.81 -7.28
N CYS A 45 14.61 1.58 -7.21
CA CYS A 45 13.94 1.01 -6.05
C CYS A 45 14.17 -0.52 -6.03
N SER A 46 15.41 -0.94 -5.79
CA SER A 46 15.83 -2.34 -5.96
C SER A 46 15.19 -3.32 -4.94
N GLY A 47 14.67 -2.80 -3.82
CA GLY A 47 13.94 -3.60 -2.84
C GLY A 47 12.47 -3.85 -3.19
N LEU A 48 11.96 -3.27 -4.28
CA LEU A 48 10.56 -3.37 -4.66
C LEU A 48 10.23 -4.80 -5.14
N ASN A 49 9.49 -5.53 -4.33
CA ASN A 49 9.13 -6.94 -4.55
C ASN A 49 7.63 -7.19 -4.60
N LYS A 50 6.80 -6.21 -4.18
CA LYS A 50 5.34 -6.29 -4.22
C LYS A 50 4.77 -5.02 -4.82
N ILE A 51 4.02 -5.15 -5.93
CA ILE A 51 3.31 -4.06 -6.57
C ILE A 51 1.85 -4.43 -6.66
N ILE A 52 0.97 -3.59 -6.16
CA ILE A 52 -0.48 -3.74 -6.26
C ILE A 52 -0.98 -2.60 -7.13
N SER A 53 -1.52 -2.91 -8.30
CA SER A 53 -2.16 -1.93 -9.16
C SER A 53 -3.65 -2.20 -9.25
N LEU A 54 -4.47 -1.31 -8.69
CA LEU A 54 -5.92 -1.46 -8.64
C LEU A 54 -6.62 -0.92 -9.89
N ASN A 55 -5.89 -0.25 -10.79
CA ASN A 55 -6.47 0.32 -11.99
C ASN A 55 -6.90 -0.80 -12.97
N PRO A 56 -8.15 -0.80 -13.49
CA PRO A 56 -8.62 -1.77 -14.47
C PRO A 56 -7.96 -1.60 -15.86
N THR A 57 -7.20 -0.52 -16.05
CA THR A 57 -6.37 -0.29 -17.24
C THR A 57 -4.94 0.01 -16.77
N PRO A 58 -3.91 -0.67 -17.31
CA PRO A 58 -2.54 -0.40 -16.91
C PRO A 58 -2.22 1.09 -16.99
N PRO A 59 -1.74 1.73 -15.92
CA PRO A 59 -1.26 3.10 -15.99
C PRO A 59 -0.16 3.23 -17.04
N THR A 60 -0.23 4.27 -17.84
CA THR A 60 0.81 4.55 -18.85
C THR A 60 2.15 4.81 -18.13
N CYS A 61 3.17 4.05 -18.48
CA CYS A 61 4.56 4.30 -18.09
C CYS A 61 5.28 4.91 -19.29
N ALA A 62 5.95 6.03 -19.08
CA ALA A 62 6.63 6.75 -20.18
C ALA A 62 7.74 5.90 -20.83
N SER A 63 8.41 5.05 -20.04
CA SER A 63 9.45 4.13 -20.51
C SER A 63 9.78 3.09 -19.43
N ASP A 64 10.66 2.16 -19.79
CA ASP A 64 11.23 1.16 -18.86
C ASP A 64 11.97 1.77 -17.67
N THR A 65 12.37 3.03 -17.80
CA THR A 65 13.06 3.75 -16.72
C THR A 65 12.19 3.99 -15.51
N THR A 66 10.86 3.91 -15.64
CA THR A 66 9.91 4.01 -14.52
C THR A 66 10.26 3.01 -13.40
N PHE A 67 10.58 1.75 -13.76
CA PHE A 67 10.92 0.67 -12.83
C PHE A 67 12.35 0.16 -13.03
N TYR A 68 13.27 1.00 -13.51
CA TYR A 68 14.64 0.57 -13.75
C TYR A 68 15.31 0.02 -12.48
N SER A 69 15.95 -1.13 -12.59
CA SER A 69 16.52 -1.91 -11.48
C SER A 69 15.52 -2.55 -10.51
N THR A 70 14.23 -2.57 -10.82
CA THR A 70 13.29 -3.48 -10.16
C THR A 70 13.52 -4.89 -10.70
N ASN A 71 13.52 -5.89 -9.82
CA ASN A 71 13.67 -7.28 -10.26
C ASN A 71 12.32 -7.79 -10.81
N TYR A 72 12.13 -7.69 -12.12
CA TYR A 72 10.90 -8.12 -12.80
C TYR A 72 10.58 -9.60 -12.66
N THR A 73 11.58 -10.44 -12.33
CA THR A 73 11.39 -11.89 -12.17
C THR A 73 11.04 -12.30 -10.74
N GLU A 74 11.40 -11.51 -9.75
CA GLU A 74 11.12 -11.80 -8.33
C GLU A 74 9.97 -10.97 -7.78
N ALA A 75 9.77 -9.76 -8.32
CA ALA A 75 8.67 -8.90 -7.89
C ALA A 75 7.33 -9.47 -8.34
N THR A 76 6.35 -9.46 -7.43
CA THR A 76 4.96 -9.85 -7.71
C THR A 76 4.12 -8.63 -8.01
N LEU A 77 3.47 -8.64 -9.18
CA LEU A 77 2.51 -7.63 -9.60
C LEU A 77 1.08 -8.18 -9.40
N TYR A 78 0.33 -7.57 -8.50
CA TYR A 78 -1.10 -7.86 -8.29
C TYR A 78 -1.94 -6.92 -9.12
N VAL A 79 -2.91 -7.47 -9.87
CA VAL A 79 -3.79 -6.70 -10.76
C VAL A 79 -5.24 -7.16 -10.63
N PRO A 80 -6.24 -6.31 -10.94
CA PRO A 80 -7.62 -6.74 -10.96
C PRO A 80 -7.82 -7.94 -11.89
N LYS A 81 -8.62 -8.91 -11.47
CA LYS A 81 -8.86 -10.19 -12.16
C LYS A 81 -9.12 -10.02 -13.64
N ASP A 82 -10.04 -9.12 -14.00
CA ASP A 82 -10.48 -8.90 -15.37
C ASP A 82 -9.51 -8.06 -16.22
N SER A 83 -8.44 -7.56 -15.58
CA SER A 83 -7.43 -6.70 -16.22
C SER A 83 -6.13 -7.43 -16.54
N TYR A 84 -5.97 -8.67 -16.09
CA TYR A 84 -4.74 -9.46 -16.26
C TYR A 84 -4.18 -9.44 -17.68
N ALA A 85 -5.04 -9.68 -18.69
CA ALA A 85 -4.61 -9.74 -20.07
C ALA A 85 -4.04 -8.40 -20.57
N LYS A 86 -4.60 -7.26 -20.13
CA LYS A 86 -4.13 -5.92 -20.48
C LYS A 86 -2.74 -5.65 -19.91
N TYR A 87 -2.51 -6.02 -18.63
CA TYR A 87 -1.19 -5.89 -17.99
C TYR A 87 -0.16 -6.81 -18.62
N PHE A 88 -0.54 -8.05 -18.93
CA PHE A 88 0.35 -9.04 -19.51
C PHE A 88 0.91 -8.64 -20.88
N ILE A 89 0.11 -7.98 -21.73
CA ILE A 89 0.53 -7.56 -23.07
C ILE A 89 1.15 -6.16 -23.09
N ASP A 90 1.13 -5.42 -21.98
CA ASP A 90 1.70 -4.07 -21.91
C ASP A 90 3.23 -4.11 -21.97
N GLY A 91 3.81 -3.13 -22.62
CA GLY A 91 5.25 -3.08 -22.90
C GLY A 91 6.14 -2.92 -21.66
N VAL A 92 5.62 -2.31 -20.60
CA VAL A 92 6.34 -2.12 -19.32
C VAL A 92 5.85 -3.10 -18.26
N TRP A 93 4.53 -3.17 -18.04
CA TRP A 93 3.91 -4.05 -17.05
C TRP A 93 4.08 -5.53 -17.38
N GLY A 94 4.04 -5.90 -18.64
CA GLY A 94 4.24 -7.28 -19.10
C GLY A 94 5.66 -7.83 -18.90
N LYS A 95 6.62 -7.00 -18.46
CA LYS A 95 7.96 -7.46 -18.04
C LYS A 95 7.96 -8.17 -16.70
N PHE A 96 6.97 -7.91 -15.84
CA PHE A 96 6.80 -8.68 -14.61
C PHE A 96 6.39 -10.11 -14.95
N THR A 97 7.23 -11.08 -14.62
CA THR A 97 6.96 -12.50 -14.91
C THR A 97 5.97 -13.14 -13.93
N ASN A 98 5.82 -12.53 -12.75
CA ASN A 98 4.91 -12.98 -11.70
C ASN A 98 3.73 -12.00 -11.56
N ILE A 99 2.72 -12.14 -12.45
CA ILE A 99 1.48 -11.34 -12.41
C ILE A 99 0.37 -12.18 -11.78
N VAL A 100 -0.19 -11.70 -10.67
CA VAL A 100 -1.22 -12.37 -9.87
C VAL A 100 -2.54 -11.60 -10.01
N LYS A 101 -3.62 -12.33 -10.28
CA LYS A 101 -4.98 -11.79 -10.30
C LYS A 101 -5.49 -11.62 -8.87
N ILE A 102 -6.09 -10.48 -8.57
CA ILE A 102 -6.84 -10.28 -7.33
C ILE A 102 -8.20 -10.97 -7.50
N GLU A 103 -8.35 -12.18 -6.97
CA GLU A 103 -9.55 -13.03 -7.16
C GLU A 103 -10.57 -12.80 -6.05
N THR A 104 -10.11 -12.74 -4.80
CA THR A 104 -10.96 -12.63 -3.60
C THR A 104 -10.56 -11.38 -2.83
N LEU A 105 -11.52 -10.48 -2.63
CA LEU A 105 -11.33 -9.26 -1.84
C LEU A 105 -11.66 -9.50 -0.37
N VAL A 106 -11.10 -8.68 0.50
CA VAL A 106 -11.47 -8.62 1.91
C VAL A 106 -12.90 -8.09 2.05
N SER A 107 -13.73 -8.78 2.82
CA SER A 107 -15.12 -8.39 3.10
C SER A 107 -15.31 -7.77 4.48
N SER A 108 -14.41 -8.06 5.43
CA SER A 108 -14.44 -7.44 6.76
C SER A 108 -13.09 -7.54 7.48
N ILE A 109 -12.85 -6.55 8.37
CA ILE A 109 -11.76 -6.56 9.35
C ILE A 109 -12.40 -6.51 10.74
N LYS A 110 -11.87 -7.33 11.66
CA LYS A 110 -12.23 -7.29 13.07
C LYS A 110 -10.97 -7.05 13.91
N LEU A 111 -10.98 -6.01 14.73
CA LEU A 111 -9.91 -5.76 15.70
C LEU A 111 -10.14 -6.55 16.99
N ASN A 112 -9.07 -6.86 17.73
CA ASN A 112 -9.13 -7.49 19.05
C ASN A 112 -9.83 -6.61 20.09
N THR A 113 -9.87 -5.29 19.90
CA THR A 113 -10.66 -4.34 20.69
C THR A 113 -11.05 -3.12 19.85
N THR A 114 -12.11 -2.43 20.23
CA THR A 114 -12.60 -1.18 19.60
C THR A 114 -12.30 0.06 20.43
N SER A 115 -11.84 -0.10 21.67
CA SER A 115 -11.41 1.00 22.53
C SER A 115 -10.37 0.53 23.55
N ILE A 116 -9.40 1.41 23.84
CA ILE A 116 -8.39 1.22 24.89
C ILE A 116 -8.14 2.54 25.62
N GLN A 117 -7.77 2.44 26.89
CA GLN A 117 -7.21 3.54 27.67
C GLN A 117 -5.78 3.20 28.04
N LEU A 118 -4.84 4.10 27.83
CA LEU A 118 -3.42 3.92 28.06
C LEU A 118 -2.88 5.06 28.91
N ASP A 119 -1.98 4.72 29.80
CA ASP A 119 -1.15 5.74 30.45
C ASP A 119 -0.12 6.28 29.46
N LYS A 120 0.34 7.51 29.67
CA LYS A 120 1.41 8.10 28.87
C LYS A 120 2.64 7.19 28.86
N SER A 121 3.22 7.00 27.67
CA SER A 121 4.35 6.11 27.36
C SER A 121 4.02 4.61 27.41
N ALA A 122 2.77 4.22 27.68
CA ALA A 122 2.34 2.83 27.54
C ALA A 122 2.24 2.42 26.06
N VAL A 123 2.35 1.12 25.84
CA VAL A 123 2.20 0.50 24.52
C VAL A 123 1.12 -0.57 24.56
N TYR A 124 0.41 -0.74 23.44
CA TYR A 124 -0.59 -1.79 23.27
C TYR A 124 -0.56 -2.31 21.84
N THR A 125 -0.66 -3.62 21.63
CA THR A 125 -0.71 -4.18 20.28
C THR A 125 -2.14 -4.48 19.87
N LEU A 126 -2.61 -3.77 18.85
CA LEU A 126 -3.83 -4.09 18.13
C LEU A 126 -3.55 -5.23 17.16
N SER A 127 -4.48 -6.17 17.09
CA SER A 127 -4.46 -7.23 16.07
C SER A 127 -5.73 -7.18 15.24
N ALA A 128 -5.61 -7.49 13.95
CA ALA A 128 -6.70 -7.52 13.00
C ALA A 128 -6.94 -8.95 12.49
N THR A 129 -8.20 -9.37 12.49
CA THR A 129 -8.64 -10.59 11.81
C THR A 129 -9.35 -10.20 10.52
N ILE A 130 -8.93 -10.80 9.41
CA ILE A 130 -9.42 -10.51 8.06
C ILE A 130 -10.30 -11.65 7.57
N ASN A 131 -11.41 -11.32 6.95
CA ASN A 131 -12.30 -12.26 6.29
C ASN A 131 -12.56 -11.81 4.84
N PRO A 132 -12.69 -12.78 3.90
CA PRO A 132 -12.44 -14.20 4.11
C PRO A 132 -10.94 -14.48 4.28
N THR A 133 -10.60 -15.63 4.87
CA THR A 133 -9.20 -16.04 5.13
C THR A 133 -8.42 -16.37 3.85
N ASP A 134 -9.11 -16.58 2.73
CA ASP A 134 -8.57 -16.82 1.39
C ASP A 134 -8.55 -15.56 0.52
N ALA A 135 -8.69 -14.38 1.12
CA ALA A 135 -8.50 -13.12 0.39
C ALA A 135 -7.12 -13.07 -0.25
N THR A 136 -7.06 -12.64 -1.51
CA THR A 136 -5.82 -12.64 -2.32
C THR A 136 -4.73 -11.75 -1.71
N ILE A 137 -5.13 -10.63 -1.11
CA ILE A 137 -4.26 -9.68 -0.42
C ILE A 137 -4.85 -9.43 0.96
N THR A 138 -4.13 -9.81 2.00
CA THR A 138 -4.54 -9.65 3.40
C THR A 138 -3.79 -8.55 4.14
N ASP A 139 -2.91 -7.84 3.44
CA ASP A 139 -2.17 -6.74 4.04
C ASP A 139 -3.10 -5.57 4.37
N ILE A 140 -2.81 -4.93 5.49
CA ILE A 140 -3.50 -3.74 5.97
C ILE A 140 -2.51 -2.63 6.27
N ILE A 141 -3.01 -1.40 6.26
CA ILE A 141 -2.27 -0.21 6.66
C ILE A 141 -2.87 0.32 7.95
N TRP A 142 -2.00 0.53 8.94
CA TRP A 142 -2.36 1.17 10.19
C TRP A 142 -2.10 2.68 10.13
N THR A 143 -3.07 3.46 10.59
CA THR A 143 -2.98 4.93 10.66
C THR A 143 -3.51 5.45 11.98
N SER A 144 -3.01 6.61 12.42
CA SER A 144 -3.53 7.35 13.57
C SER A 144 -4.14 8.68 13.11
N SER A 145 -5.33 9.00 13.61
CA SER A 145 -5.97 10.30 13.37
C SER A 145 -5.26 11.44 14.08
N ASN A 146 -4.52 11.15 15.16
CA ASN A 146 -3.76 12.15 15.92
C ASN A 146 -2.42 11.57 16.42
N PRO A 147 -1.38 11.59 15.58
CA PRO A 147 -0.06 11.06 15.94
C PRO A 147 0.64 11.79 17.09
N GLN A 148 0.15 12.97 17.50
CA GLN A 148 0.67 13.67 18.68
C GLN A 148 0.16 13.06 19.99
N VAL A 149 -1.01 12.41 19.97
CA VAL A 149 -1.61 11.71 21.12
C VAL A 149 -1.16 10.26 21.15
N ALA A 150 -1.33 9.53 20.04
CA ALA A 150 -0.90 8.14 19.93
C ALA A 150 -0.43 7.83 18.51
N THR A 151 0.70 7.15 18.39
CA THR A 151 1.21 6.61 17.12
C THR A 151 0.87 5.13 16.98
N VAL A 152 0.91 4.62 15.77
CA VAL A 152 0.83 3.18 15.47
C VAL A 152 1.86 2.83 14.41
N ASP A 153 2.53 1.70 14.57
CA ASP A 153 3.39 1.13 13.53
C ASP A 153 2.64 0.12 12.64
N GLN A 154 3.30 -0.39 11.61
CA GLN A 154 2.67 -1.34 10.69
C GLN A 154 2.52 -2.76 11.26
N SER A 155 3.00 -3.03 12.47
CA SER A 155 2.71 -4.24 13.24
C SER A 155 1.45 -4.13 14.12
N GLY A 156 0.83 -2.92 14.17
CA GLY A 156 -0.31 -2.62 15.03
C GLY A 156 0.09 -2.21 16.45
N MET A 157 1.37 -1.95 16.71
CA MET A 157 1.83 -1.47 18.01
C MET A 157 1.51 0.01 18.19
N VAL A 158 0.60 0.30 19.11
CA VAL A 158 0.19 1.65 19.50
C VAL A 158 1.08 2.14 20.63
N THR A 159 1.59 3.36 20.52
CA THR A 159 2.37 4.04 21.57
C THR A 159 1.66 5.32 21.99
N ALA A 160 1.33 5.43 23.27
CA ALA A 160 0.70 6.61 23.89
C ALA A 160 1.77 7.71 24.13
N LEU A 161 1.54 8.93 23.62
CA LEU A 161 2.52 10.03 23.68
C LEU A 161 2.09 11.17 24.60
N SER A 162 0.83 11.60 24.53
CA SER A 162 0.29 12.72 25.30
C SER A 162 -1.20 12.52 25.58
N GLU A 163 -1.71 13.18 26.61
CA GLU A 163 -3.13 13.17 26.93
C GLU A 163 -4.00 13.60 25.75
N GLY A 164 -5.13 12.91 25.57
CA GLY A 164 -6.08 13.18 24.49
C GLY A 164 -6.73 11.93 23.92
N ILE A 165 -7.30 12.08 22.73
CA ILE A 165 -7.96 10.98 22.00
C ILE A 165 -7.35 10.86 20.60
N ALA A 166 -7.09 9.63 20.19
CA ALA A 166 -6.72 9.27 18.83
C ALA A 166 -7.57 8.09 18.36
N ILE A 167 -7.86 8.02 17.05
CA ILE A 167 -8.51 6.86 16.42
C ILE A 167 -7.42 6.14 15.62
N ILE A 168 -7.17 4.89 15.97
CA ILE A 168 -6.28 4.02 15.21
C ILE A 168 -7.13 3.20 14.24
N THR A 169 -6.79 3.25 12.96
CA THR A 169 -7.54 2.59 11.89
C THR A 169 -6.66 1.62 11.12
N ALA A 170 -7.17 0.40 10.92
CA ALA A 170 -6.65 -0.58 9.99
C ALA A 170 -7.47 -0.53 8.69
N THR A 171 -6.83 -0.39 7.54
CA THR A 171 -7.48 -0.31 6.22
C THR A 171 -6.84 -1.31 5.27
N THR A 172 -7.66 -2.02 4.48
CA THR A 172 -7.18 -2.92 3.42
C THR A 172 -6.48 -2.18 2.30
N ILE A 173 -5.66 -2.91 1.52
CA ILE A 173 -4.98 -2.39 0.33
C ILE A 173 -5.31 -3.18 -0.94
N ASP A 174 -6.31 -4.05 -0.88
CA ASP A 174 -6.75 -4.93 -1.96
C ASP A 174 -7.78 -4.29 -2.90
N GLY A 175 -8.22 -3.07 -2.61
CA GLY A 175 -9.25 -2.34 -3.35
C GLY A 175 -10.66 -2.52 -2.79
N SER A 176 -10.84 -3.22 -1.68
CA SER A 176 -12.15 -3.38 -1.03
C SER A 176 -12.58 -2.17 -0.18
N ASP A 177 -11.63 -1.28 0.16
CA ASP A 177 -11.83 -0.11 1.05
C ASP A 177 -12.39 -0.46 2.44
N VAL A 178 -12.23 -1.71 2.86
CA VAL A 178 -12.69 -2.17 4.18
C VAL A 178 -11.76 -1.65 5.26
N SER A 179 -12.34 -1.14 6.35
CA SER A 179 -11.58 -0.65 7.49
C SER A 179 -12.22 -1.00 8.83
N ALA A 180 -11.42 -0.99 9.90
CA ALA A 180 -11.87 -1.11 11.28
C ALA A 180 -11.03 -0.20 12.18
N SER A 181 -11.64 0.36 13.22
CA SER A 181 -11.02 1.38 14.07
C SER A 181 -11.10 1.03 15.55
N CYS A 182 -10.12 1.54 16.30
CA CYS A 182 -10.04 1.50 17.75
C CYS A 182 -9.87 2.92 18.31
N ASN A 183 -10.69 3.30 19.28
CA ASN A 183 -10.54 4.55 20.01
C ASN A 183 -9.45 4.38 21.09
N VAL A 184 -8.51 5.29 21.12
CA VAL A 184 -7.40 5.32 22.10
C VAL A 184 -7.53 6.60 22.90
N ALA A 185 -7.75 6.47 24.22
CA ALA A 185 -7.64 7.55 25.18
C ALA A 185 -6.33 7.44 25.93
N VAL A 186 -5.63 8.54 26.04
CA VAL A 186 -4.38 8.66 26.80
C VAL A 186 -4.55 9.62 27.97
#